data_c994b721f94557967f3227be3612ee4f
#
_entry.id   c994b721f94557967f3227be3612ee4f
#
_cell.length_a   1.000
_cell.length_b   1.000
_cell.length_c   1.000
_cell.angle_alpha   90.00
_cell.angle_beta   90.00
_cell.angle_gamma   90.00
#
_symmetry.space_group_name_H-M   'P 1'
#
loop_
_entity.id
_entity.type
_entity.pdbx_description
1 polymer ?
#
loop_
_entity_poly.entity_id
_entity_poly.type
_entity_poly.pdbx_seq_one_letter_code
_entity_poly.pdbx_strand_id
1 'polypeptide(L)'
;MEQYHGTTILSVRRGNSVAMGGDGQVTLGNIVIKASARKVRRIYQESILAGFAGGTADAFTLFERFEAKLDKHQGNLLRSAVELAKDWRSDRALRRLEAMLAVADQDNSLVITGNGDVLEPEYGIVAIGSGGAFARSLSFRWISRTKE
;
A
#
# COMPACT_ATOMS: atom_id res chain seq x y z
N MET A 1 -7.56 23.94 13.14
CA MET A 1 -7.60 23.45 11.81
C MET A 1 -6.83 22.17 11.67
N GLU A 2 -7.44 21.28 11.00
CA GLU A 2 -6.84 20.01 10.83
C GLU A 2 -5.77 20.04 9.76
N GLN A 3 -4.64 19.44 10.05
CA GLN A 3 -3.59 19.38 9.08
C GLN A 3 -3.38 17.95 8.66
N TYR A 4 -3.41 17.74 7.38
CA TYR A 4 -3.08 16.45 6.85
C TYR A 4 -1.58 16.40 6.67
N HIS A 5 -0.94 15.69 7.57
CA HIS A 5 0.47 15.41 7.40
C HIS A 5 0.66 14.21 6.52
N GLY A 6 -0.44 13.72 6.03
CA GLY A 6 -0.43 12.50 5.29
C GLY A 6 0.10 12.69 3.90
N THR A 7 0.62 11.64 3.43
CA THR A 7 1.13 11.52 2.09
C THR A 7 0.00 11.11 1.19
N THR A 8 -0.03 11.66 0.00
CA THR A 8 -0.84 11.13 -1.07
C THR A 8 0.03 10.18 -1.86
N ILE A 9 -0.46 8.97 -2.06
CA ILE A 9 0.22 7.96 -2.87
C ILE A 9 -0.60 7.76 -4.14
N LEU A 10 0.09 7.81 -5.27
CA LEU A 10 -0.53 7.57 -6.57
C LEU A 10 0.18 6.42 -7.24
N SER A 11 -0.58 5.47 -7.74
CA SER A 11 -0.03 4.34 -8.49
C SER A 11 -0.82 4.20 -9.78
N VAL A 12 -0.09 4.03 -10.88
CA VAL A 12 -0.70 3.86 -12.19
C VAL A 12 -0.11 2.63 -12.85
N ARG A 13 -0.97 1.78 -13.35
CA ARG A 13 -0.56 0.57 -14.07
C ARG A 13 -0.94 0.68 -15.52
N ARG A 14 -0.01 0.29 -16.36
CA ARG A 14 -0.25 0.25 -17.80
C ARG A 14 0.40 -1.01 -18.33
N GLY A 15 -0.42 -2.01 -18.65
CA GLY A 15 0.09 -3.32 -19.02
C GLY A 15 0.85 -3.95 -17.86
N ASN A 16 2.09 -4.34 -18.11
CA ASN A 16 2.95 -4.93 -17.08
C ASN A 16 3.79 -3.89 -16.36
N SER A 17 3.64 -2.63 -16.71
CA SER A 17 4.39 -1.56 -16.08
C SER A 17 3.56 -0.88 -15.01
N VAL A 18 4.19 -0.58 -13.90
CA VAL A 18 3.52 0.14 -12.82
C VAL A 18 4.46 1.22 -12.30
N ALA A 19 3.89 2.38 -12.04
CA ALA A 19 4.60 3.49 -11.43
C ALA A 19 3.88 3.87 -10.15
N MET A 20 4.65 4.18 -9.12
CA MET A 20 4.09 4.62 -7.86
C MET A 20 4.87 5.83 -7.38
N GLY A 21 4.15 6.83 -6.92
CA GLY A 21 4.77 8.06 -6.45
C GLY A 21 4.04 8.64 -5.26
N GLY A 22 4.75 9.48 -4.55
CA GLY A 22 4.20 10.21 -3.41
C GLY A 22 5.21 11.19 -2.88
N ASP A 23 4.76 12.35 -2.45
CA ASP A 23 5.57 13.36 -1.77
C ASP A 23 7.02 13.49 -2.23
N GLY A 24 7.21 13.74 -3.52
CA GLY A 24 8.53 14.00 -4.06
C GLY A 24 9.33 12.76 -4.41
N GLN A 25 8.74 11.60 -4.35
CA GLN A 25 9.40 10.37 -4.73
C GLN A 25 8.63 9.70 -5.85
N VAL A 26 9.34 9.24 -6.87
CA VAL A 26 8.75 8.48 -7.96
C VAL A 26 9.58 7.23 -8.19
N THR A 27 8.91 6.10 -8.31
CA THR A 27 9.54 4.83 -8.61
C THR A 27 8.88 4.21 -9.83
N LEU A 28 9.67 3.99 -10.86
CA LEU A 28 9.20 3.44 -12.12
C LEU A 28 9.92 2.14 -12.38
N GLY A 29 9.13 1.05 -12.51
CA GLY A 29 9.76 -0.23 -12.81
C GLY A 29 10.95 -0.50 -11.92
N ASN A 30 12.16 -0.47 -12.49
CA ASN A 30 13.39 -0.72 -11.75
C ASN A 30 14.09 0.53 -11.25
N ILE A 31 13.55 1.71 -11.54
CA ILE A 31 14.27 2.95 -11.34
C ILE A 31 13.67 3.75 -10.21
N VAL A 32 14.49 4.12 -9.24
CA VAL A 32 14.10 5.10 -8.23
C VAL A 32 14.60 6.44 -8.72
N ILE A 33 13.67 7.28 -9.16
CA ILE A 33 14.02 8.57 -9.74
C ILE A 33 14.36 9.59 -8.68
N LYS A 34 13.59 9.57 -7.59
CA LYS A 34 13.84 10.47 -6.49
C LYS A 34 13.43 9.79 -5.20
N ALA A 35 14.33 9.72 -4.27
CA ALA A 35 14.11 8.98 -3.03
C ALA A 35 14.08 9.88 -1.81
N SER A 36 13.52 11.08 -1.95
CA SER A 36 13.48 12.01 -0.83
C SER A 36 12.40 11.64 0.17
N ALA A 37 11.32 11.04 -0.29
CA ALA A 37 10.27 10.58 0.59
C ALA A 37 10.42 9.08 0.82
N ARG A 38 10.12 8.65 2.03
CA ARG A 38 10.33 7.25 2.40
C ARG A 38 9.06 6.45 2.43
N LYS A 39 7.97 7.02 1.96
CA LYS A 39 6.68 6.36 1.99
C LYS A 39 6.39 5.55 0.75
N VAL A 40 7.27 5.59 -0.25
CA VAL A 40 7.22 4.71 -1.40
C VAL A 40 8.55 4.00 -1.48
N ARG A 41 8.53 2.67 -1.55
CA ARG A 41 9.76 1.89 -1.61
C ARG A 41 9.55 0.58 -2.33
N ARG A 42 10.66 -0.03 -2.70
CA ARG A 42 10.66 -1.37 -3.24
C ARG A 42 10.97 -2.35 -2.12
N ILE A 43 10.23 -3.42 -2.08
CA ILE A 43 10.42 -4.46 -1.08
C ILE A 43 10.48 -5.82 -1.75
N TYR A 44 10.80 -6.82 -0.97
CA TYR A 44 10.88 -8.22 -1.39
C TYR A 44 11.72 -8.35 -2.65
N GLN A 45 13.06 -8.24 -2.47
CA GLN A 45 14.03 -8.36 -3.56
C GLN A 45 13.71 -7.37 -4.70
N GLU A 46 13.22 -6.21 -4.33
CA GLU A 46 12.91 -5.11 -5.24
C GLU A 46 11.86 -5.42 -6.30
N SER A 47 11.06 -6.43 -6.06
CA SER A 47 10.04 -6.83 -7.04
C SER A 47 8.66 -6.24 -6.75
N ILE A 48 8.47 -5.63 -5.58
CA ILE A 48 7.17 -5.13 -5.18
C ILE A 48 7.29 -3.66 -4.78
N LEU A 49 6.39 -2.84 -5.32
CA LEU A 49 6.29 -1.45 -4.91
C LEU A 49 5.29 -1.35 -3.76
N ALA A 50 5.64 -0.56 -2.76
CA ALA A 50 4.75 -0.34 -1.63
C ALA A 50 4.75 1.14 -1.27
N GLY A 51 3.55 1.68 -1.09
CA GLY A 51 3.37 3.08 -0.72
C GLY A 51 2.44 3.18 0.48
N PHE A 52 2.80 4.04 1.42
CA PHE A 52 2.09 4.19 2.68
C PHE A 52 1.54 5.61 2.82
N ALA A 53 0.25 5.72 3.09
CA ALA A 53 -0.37 7.00 3.40
C ALA A 53 -0.71 7.00 4.89
N GLY A 54 -0.03 7.87 5.64
CA GLY A 54 -0.16 7.94 7.09
C GLY A 54 1.12 8.45 7.72
N GLY A 55 1.30 8.21 9.00
CA GLY A 55 2.48 8.67 9.72
C GLY A 55 3.74 7.89 9.35
N THR A 56 4.88 8.59 9.30
CA THR A 56 6.12 7.98 8.83
C THR A 56 6.60 6.84 9.73
N ALA A 57 6.47 7.02 11.04
CA ALA A 57 6.93 5.98 11.98
C ALA A 57 6.13 4.70 11.80
N ASP A 58 4.85 4.83 11.47
CA ASP A 58 3.97 3.68 11.31
C ASP A 58 4.26 2.95 10.00
N ALA A 59 4.74 3.69 9.00
CA ALA A 59 5.04 3.10 7.71
C ALA A 59 6.10 2.00 7.81
N PHE A 60 7.13 2.24 8.60
CA PHE A 60 8.20 1.24 8.72
C PHE A 60 7.69 -0.07 9.31
N THR A 61 6.84 0.04 10.32
CA THR A 61 6.28 -1.15 10.94
C THR A 61 5.46 -1.95 9.94
N LEU A 62 4.63 -1.26 9.16
CA LEU A 62 3.79 -1.96 8.19
C LEU A 62 4.58 -2.54 7.03
N PHE A 63 5.61 -1.83 6.57
CA PHE A 63 6.47 -2.37 5.53
C PHE A 63 7.17 -3.64 6.01
N GLU A 64 7.69 -3.63 7.22
CA GLU A 64 8.35 -4.81 7.78
C GLU A 64 7.39 -5.99 7.92
N ARG A 65 6.18 -5.71 8.42
CA ARG A 65 5.17 -6.75 8.56
C ARG A 65 4.78 -7.33 7.21
N PHE A 66 4.64 -6.46 6.22
CA PHE A 66 4.26 -6.93 4.89
C PHE A 66 5.37 -7.75 4.25
N GLU A 67 6.61 -7.30 4.43
CA GLU A 67 7.75 -8.03 3.90
C GLU A 67 7.85 -9.43 4.51
N ALA A 68 7.57 -9.54 5.79
CA ALA A 68 7.55 -10.85 6.44
C ALA A 68 6.47 -11.75 5.86
N LYS A 69 5.31 -11.20 5.52
CA LYS A 69 4.28 -11.99 4.86
C LYS A 69 4.67 -12.41 3.46
N LEU A 70 5.34 -11.52 2.72
CA LEU A 70 5.84 -11.87 1.40
C LEU A 70 6.86 -12.99 1.46
N ASP A 71 7.76 -12.95 2.45
CA ASP A 71 8.72 -14.03 2.62
C ASP A 71 8.02 -15.34 2.93
N LYS A 72 7.05 -15.30 3.80
CA LYS A 72 6.32 -16.49 4.20
C LYS A 72 5.53 -17.09 3.05
N HIS A 73 4.99 -16.25 2.17
CA HIS A 73 4.14 -16.71 1.08
C HIS A 73 4.83 -16.65 -0.28
N GLN A 74 6.16 -16.56 -0.27
CA GLN A 74 6.98 -16.65 -1.46
C GLN A 74 6.63 -15.62 -2.53
N GLY A 75 6.37 -14.40 -2.09
CA GLY A 75 6.11 -13.29 -3.00
C GLY A 75 4.69 -13.22 -3.53
N ASN A 76 3.79 -14.04 -3.03
CA ASN A 76 2.38 -13.98 -3.45
C ASN A 76 1.75 -12.72 -2.88
N LEU A 77 1.50 -11.74 -3.73
CA LEU A 77 1.05 -10.43 -3.31
C LEU A 77 -0.32 -10.49 -2.64
N LEU A 78 -1.27 -11.16 -3.29
CA LEU A 78 -2.63 -11.22 -2.78
C LEU A 78 -2.69 -11.94 -1.43
N ARG A 79 -2.04 -13.09 -1.33
CA ARG A 79 -2.05 -13.85 -0.08
C ARG A 79 -1.41 -13.05 1.04
N SER A 80 -0.29 -12.40 0.75
CA SER A 80 0.41 -11.59 1.73
C SER A 80 -0.44 -10.41 2.17
N ALA A 81 -1.15 -9.78 1.24
CA ALA A 81 -2.03 -8.66 1.54
C ALA A 81 -3.18 -9.08 2.46
N VAL A 82 -3.79 -10.22 2.18
CA VAL A 82 -4.89 -10.71 3.01
C VAL A 82 -4.40 -11.03 4.42
N GLU A 83 -3.23 -11.66 4.52
CA GLU A 83 -2.68 -11.97 5.83
C GLU A 83 -2.29 -10.72 6.61
N LEU A 84 -1.74 -9.73 5.94
CA LEU A 84 -1.45 -8.46 6.61
C LEU A 84 -2.72 -7.77 7.07
N ALA A 85 -3.77 -7.80 6.26
CA ALA A 85 -5.04 -7.18 6.63
C ALA A 85 -5.61 -7.80 7.89
N LYS A 86 -5.49 -9.11 8.03
CA LYS A 86 -5.94 -9.79 9.24
C LYS A 86 -5.15 -9.34 10.46
N ASP A 87 -3.82 -9.28 10.33
CA ASP A 87 -2.97 -8.83 11.42
C ASP A 87 -3.27 -7.37 11.77
N TRP A 88 -3.44 -6.54 10.78
CA TRP A 88 -3.69 -5.11 10.99
C TRP A 88 -4.95 -4.90 11.82
N ARG A 89 -5.98 -5.65 11.49
CA ARG A 89 -7.25 -5.51 12.19
C ARG A 89 -7.19 -6.05 13.61
N SER A 90 -6.45 -7.14 13.83
CA SER A 90 -6.50 -7.85 15.10
C SER A 90 -5.35 -7.53 16.05
N ASP A 91 -4.21 -7.08 15.55
CA ASP A 91 -3.05 -6.79 16.40
C ASP A 91 -3.23 -5.45 17.08
N ARG A 92 -3.07 -5.42 18.39
CA ARG A 92 -3.27 -4.20 19.17
C ARG A 92 -2.35 -3.07 18.73
N ALA A 93 -1.12 -3.41 18.39
CA ALA A 93 -0.16 -2.39 17.96
C ALA A 93 -0.53 -1.79 16.62
N LEU A 94 -1.07 -2.61 15.72
CA LEU A 94 -1.35 -2.16 14.36
C LEU A 94 -2.72 -1.53 14.20
N ARG A 95 -3.73 -2.01 14.91
CA ARG A 95 -5.10 -1.57 14.62
C ARG A 95 -5.37 -0.11 14.97
N ARG A 96 -4.45 0.53 15.67
CA ARG A 96 -4.56 1.96 15.95
C ARG A 96 -4.06 2.83 14.81
N LEU A 97 -3.42 2.23 13.83
CA LEU A 97 -2.85 2.98 12.73
C LEU A 97 -3.94 3.31 11.73
N GLU A 98 -4.20 4.60 11.57
CA GLU A 98 -5.14 5.07 10.57
C GLU A 98 -4.36 5.38 9.31
N ALA A 99 -4.31 4.40 8.44
CA ALA A 99 -3.43 4.48 7.28
C ALA A 99 -3.94 3.59 6.17
N MET A 100 -3.33 3.72 5.02
CA MET A 100 -3.57 2.85 3.88
C MET A 100 -2.23 2.45 3.29
N LEU A 101 -2.15 1.24 2.78
CA LEU A 101 -0.97 0.72 2.14
C LEU A 101 -1.31 0.32 0.72
N ALA A 102 -0.61 0.89 -0.25
CA ALA A 102 -0.77 0.50 -1.65
C ALA A 102 0.41 -0.38 -2.02
N VAL A 103 0.14 -1.53 -2.63
CA VAL A 103 1.19 -2.46 -3.02
C VAL A 103 0.95 -2.91 -4.46
N ALA A 104 2.04 -3.13 -5.18
CA ALA A 104 1.94 -3.52 -6.58
C ALA A 104 3.11 -4.39 -6.99
N ASP A 105 2.82 -5.45 -7.71
CA ASP A 105 3.84 -6.23 -8.38
C ASP A 105 3.61 -6.12 -9.89
N GLN A 106 4.26 -6.99 -10.64
CA GLN A 106 4.14 -6.97 -12.09
C GLN A 106 2.71 -7.19 -12.56
N ASP A 107 1.92 -7.93 -11.82
CA ASP A 107 0.60 -8.37 -12.27
C ASP A 107 -0.56 -7.68 -11.56
N ASN A 108 -0.38 -7.26 -10.33
CA ASN A 108 -1.50 -6.80 -9.51
C ASN A 108 -1.17 -5.52 -8.73
N SER A 109 -2.20 -4.72 -8.51
CA SER A 109 -2.13 -3.57 -7.61
C SER A 109 -3.25 -3.72 -6.58
N LEU A 110 -2.92 -3.50 -5.31
CA LEU A 110 -3.87 -3.70 -4.22
C LEU A 110 -3.75 -2.56 -3.21
N VAL A 111 -4.85 -2.28 -2.53
CA VAL A 111 -4.86 -1.37 -1.38
C VAL A 111 -5.28 -2.15 -0.15
N ILE A 112 -4.51 -2.01 0.91
CA ILE A 112 -4.78 -2.67 2.19
C ILE A 112 -5.10 -1.59 3.20
N THR A 113 -6.19 -1.75 3.93
CA THR A 113 -6.60 -0.75 4.92
C THR A 113 -6.57 -1.33 6.32
N GLY A 114 -6.51 -0.44 7.30
CA GLY A 114 -6.54 -0.83 8.71
C GLY A 114 -7.85 -1.46 9.16
N ASN A 115 -8.88 -1.34 8.33
CA ASN A 115 -10.16 -1.99 8.62
C ASN A 115 -10.20 -3.45 8.21
N GLY A 116 -9.10 -3.96 7.66
CA GLY A 116 -9.03 -5.34 7.21
C GLY A 116 -9.49 -5.54 5.79
N ASP A 117 -9.51 -4.48 4.99
CA ASP A 117 -9.95 -4.56 3.60
C ASP A 117 -8.76 -4.74 2.68
N VAL A 118 -8.94 -5.56 1.66
CA VAL A 118 -8.02 -5.65 0.53
C VAL A 118 -8.81 -5.32 -0.71
N LEU A 119 -8.42 -4.25 -1.39
CA LEU A 119 -9.16 -3.70 -2.52
C LEU A 119 -8.29 -3.73 -3.77
N GLU A 120 -8.92 -3.95 -4.90
CA GLU A 120 -8.23 -3.90 -6.18
C GLU A 120 -8.82 -2.78 -7.04
N PRO A 121 -8.01 -1.88 -7.60
CA PRO A 121 -8.52 -0.82 -8.45
C PRO A 121 -9.03 -1.41 -9.77
N GLU A 122 -10.16 -0.92 -10.25
CA GLU A 122 -10.76 -1.46 -11.46
C GLU A 122 -10.07 -0.96 -12.72
N TYR A 123 -9.44 0.20 -12.67
CA TYR A 123 -8.86 0.82 -13.86
C TYR A 123 -7.35 0.97 -13.76
N GLY A 124 -6.72 0.24 -12.86
CA GLY A 124 -5.27 0.29 -12.73
C GLY A 124 -4.73 1.56 -12.09
N ILE A 125 -5.58 2.39 -11.54
CA ILE A 125 -5.18 3.63 -10.89
C ILE A 125 -5.54 3.58 -9.42
N VAL A 126 -4.54 3.80 -8.58
CA VAL A 126 -4.72 3.89 -7.14
C VAL A 126 -4.33 5.30 -6.71
N ALA A 127 -5.21 5.95 -5.96
CA ALA A 127 -4.87 7.21 -5.31
C ALA A 127 -5.36 7.11 -3.88
N ILE A 128 -4.43 7.15 -2.94
CA ILE A 128 -4.75 7.06 -1.53
C ILE A 128 -4.13 8.22 -0.78
N GLY A 129 -4.75 8.59 0.31
CA GLY A 129 -4.25 9.66 1.15
C GLY A 129 -4.72 9.47 2.57
N SER A 130 -4.07 10.16 3.49
CA SER A 130 -4.35 9.98 4.91
C SER A 130 -5.78 10.39 5.26
N GLY A 131 -6.39 11.27 4.48
CA GLY A 131 -7.76 11.69 4.71
C GLY A 131 -8.81 10.72 4.17
N GLY A 132 -8.40 9.74 3.38
CA GLY A 132 -9.30 8.74 2.81
C GLY A 132 -10.20 9.25 1.69
N ALA A 133 -10.14 10.55 1.36
CA ALA A 133 -11.04 11.12 0.38
C ALA A 133 -10.77 10.60 -1.03
N PHE A 134 -9.52 10.37 -1.36
CA PHE A 134 -9.16 9.89 -2.69
C PHE A 134 -9.66 8.48 -2.95
N ALA A 135 -9.55 7.62 -1.95
CA ALA A 135 -9.98 6.23 -2.13
C ALA A 135 -11.46 6.13 -2.45
N ARG A 136 -12.27 7.08 -1.94
CA ARG A 136 -13.70 7.03 -2.15
C ARG A 136 -14.13 7.48 -3.54
N SER A 137 -13.27 8.19 -4.24
CA SER A 137 -13.61 8.69 -5.57
C SER A 137 -13.22 7.72 -6.69
N LEU A 138 -12.57 6.61 -6.35
CA LEU A 138 -12.11 5.64 -7.31
C LEU A 138 -12.95 4.37 -7.22
N SER A 139 -12.97 3.63 -8.32
CA SER A 139 -13.65 2.35 -8.36
C SER A 139 -12.70 1.25 -7.89
N PHE A 140 -13.12 0.53 -6.88
CA PHE A 140 -12.36 -0.58 -6.34
C PHE A 140 -13.21 -1.82 -6.29
N ARG A 141 -12.57 -2.96 -6.50
CA ARG A 141 -13.19 -4.24 -6.27
C ARG A 141 -12.69 -4.81 -4.96
N TRP A 142 -13.62 -5.28 -4.15
CA TRP A 142 -13.25 -5.90 -2.88
C TRP A 142 -12.69 -7.29 -3.15
N ILE A 143 -11.48 -7.52 -2.69
CA ILE A 143 -10.88 -8.85 -2.77
C ILE A 143 -11.17 -9.61 -1.49
N SER A 144 -11.04 -8.92 -0.36
CA SER A 144 -11.27 -9.55 0.93
C SER A 144 -11.64 -8.49 1.94
N ARG A 145 -12.57 -8.85 2.80
CA ARG A 145 -12.88 -8.05 3.98
C ARG A 145 -12.78 -8.97 5.17
N THR A 146 -11.75 -8.79 5.96
CA THR A 146 -11.56 -9.62 7.13
C THR A 146 -12.55 -9.19 8.23
N LYS A 147 -13.10 -10.17 8.91
CA LYS A 147 -13.99 -9.91 10.04
C LYS A 147 -13.28 -10.30 11.32
N GLU A 148 -13.73 -9.71 12.39
CA GLU A 148 -13.20 -10.07 13.70
C GLU A 148 -13.50 -11.50 14.06
#